data_0b94e56329b37cd64600cd37b4d707fa
#
_entry.id   0b94e56329b37cd64600cd37b4d707fa
#
_cell.length_a   1.000
_cell.length_b   1.000
_cell.length_c   1.000
_cell.angle_alpha   90.00
_cell.angle_beta   90.00
_cell.angle_gamma   90.00
#
_symmetry.space_group_name_H-M   'P 1'
#
loop_
_entity.id
_entity.type
_entity.pdbx_description
1 polymer ?
#
loop_
_entity_poly.entity_id
_entity_poly.type
_entity_poly.pdbx_seq_one_letter_code
_entity_poly.pdbx_strand_id
1 'polypeptide(L)'
;MKKFKSKVLNSQEQSSFNTLTDREKLIYLAGVFEGEGSISGHWPYRNGVKVNRAWVLQISVEMSDEDSVLKFKDFFKLGSLSTRKRKDSNLTTDKVAKDYYKRTYSWRATTAQAYSVLLQIRPFLGKRRIGQYNRCCQLYKQSRL
;
A
#
# COMPACT_ATOMS: atom_id res chain seq x y z
N MET A 1 14.81 10.07 1.21
CA MET A 1 13.43 9.75 1.64
C MET A 1 13.32 10.03 3.14
N LYS A 2 12.52 11.00 3.54
CA LYS A 2 12.29 11.24 4.97
C LYS A 2 11.49 10.07 5.53
N LYS A 3 12.01 9.45 6.60
CA LYS A 3 11.29 8.42 7.32
C LYS A 3 9.94 8.97 7.80
N PHE A 4 8.90 8.20 7.61
CA PHE A 4 7.60 8.44 8.15
C PHE A 4 7.72 8.53 9.69
N LYS A 5 7.53 9.71 10.24
CA LYS A 5 7.36 9.83 11.69
C LYS A 5 5.94 9.42 11.98
N SER A 6 5.76 8.31 12.66
CA SER A 6 4.45 7.84 13.08
C SER A 6 3.76 8.94 13.87
N LYS A 7 2.83 9.61 13.21
CA LYS A 7 1.89 10.47 13.91
C LYS A 7 0.91 9.54 14.60
N VAL A 8 0.78 9.66 15.89
CA VAL A 8 -0.27 8.97 16.61
C VAL A 8 -1.59 9.49 16.06
N LEU A 9 -2.47 8.59 15.60
CA LEU A 9 -3.84 8.94 15.24
C LEU A 9 -4.45 9.76 16.39
N ASN A 10 -5.27 10.75 16.06
CA ASN A 10 -5.93 11.48 17.12
C ASN A 10 -6.79 10.52 17.95
N SER A 11 -6.95 10.79 19.22
CA SER A 11 -7.55 9.85 20.17
C SER A 11 -8.98 9.43 19.82
N GLN A 12 -9.73 10.27 19.10
CA GLN A 12 -11.10 9.95 18.67
C GLN A 12 -11.15 9.02 17.45
N GLU A 13 -10.32 9.27 16.44
CA GLU A 13 -10.24 8.43 15.24
C GLU A 13 -9.66 7.05 15.56
N GLN A 14 -8.67 7.03 16.42
CA GLN A 14 -8.09 5.80 16.94
C GLN A 14 -9.11 4.99 17.73
N SER A 15 -9.93 5.68 18.56
CA SER A 15 -11.00 5.04 19.31
C SER A 15 -12.05 4.39 18.40
N SER A 16 -12.53 5.08 17.37
CA SER A 16 -13.55 4.57 16.46
C SER A 16 -13.10 3.31 15.72
N PHE A 17 -11.91 3.31 15.16
CA PHE A 17 -11.37 2.17 14.45
C PHE A 17 -11.08 0.99 15.40
N ASN A 18 -10.54 1.28 16.59
CA ASN A 18 -10.21 0.27 17.58
C ASN A 18 -11.42 -0.40 18.21
N THR A 19 -12.61 0.21 18.14
CA THR A 19 -13.86 -0.40 18.60
C THR A 19 -14.42 -1.42 17.62
N LEU A 20 -13.94 -1.44 16.37
CA LEU A 20 -14.35 -2.41 15.37
C LEU A 20 -13.79 -3.80 15.71
N THR A 21 -14.52 -4.83 15.33
CA THR A 21 -13.99 -6.20 15.36
C THR A 21 -12.88 -6.35 14.30
N ASP A 22 -12.04 -7.35 14.42
CA ASP A 22 -10.99 -7.63 13.44
C ASP A 22 -11.58 -7.85 12.05
N ARG A 23 -12.71 -8.53 11.95
CA ARG A 23 -13.42 -8.72 10.68
C ARG A 23 -13.89 -7.41 10.07
N GLU A 24 -14.46 -6.51 10.87
CA GLU A 24 -14.91 -5.20 10.42
C GLU A 24 -13.74 -4.33 9.96
N LYS A 25 -12.63 -4.34 10.70
CA LYS A 25 -11.39 -3.67 10.30
C LYS A 25 -10.88 -4.19 8.96
N LEU A 26 -10.87 -5.51 8.79
CA LEU A 26 -10.42 -6.15 7.56
C LEU A 26 -11.30 -5.77 6.36
N ILE A 27 -12.61 -5.77 6.53
CA ILE A 27 -13.57 -5.35 5.50
C ILE A 27 -13.36 -3.88 5.12
N TYR A 28 -13.17 -3.01 6.12
CA TYR A 28 -12.88 -1.60 5.91
C TYR A 28 -11.59 -1.40 5.08
N LEU A 29 -10.52 -2.06 5.48
CA LEU A 29 -9.23 -1.95 4.80
C LEU A 29 -9.28 -2.55 3.39
N ALA A 30 -10.01 -3.64 3.19
CA ALA A 30 -10.24 -4.21 1.87
C ALA A 30 -10.99 -3.23 0.96
N GLY A 31 -11.96 -2.50 1.48
CA GLY A 31 -12.67 -1.44 0.74
C GLY A 31 -11.77 -0.29 0.34
N VAL A 32 -10.91 0.17 1.24
CA VAL A 32 -9.90 1.19 0.93
C VAL A 32 -8.92 0.68 -0.13
N PHE A 33 -8.47 -0.56 0.01
CA PHE A 33 -7.58 -1.20 -0.97
C PHE A 33 -8.24 -1.36 -2.33
N GLU A 34 -9.52 -1.67 -2.38
CA GLU A 34 -10.29 -1.77 -3.63
C GLU A 34 -10.22 -0.46 -4.42
N GLY A 35 -10.36 0.68 -3.75
CA GLY A 35 -10.34 2.00 -4.38
C GLY A 35 -8.95 2.53 -4.67
N GLU A 36 -8.04 2.41 -3.72
CA GLU A 36 -6.75 3.11 -3.70
C GLU A 36 -5.53 2.18 -3.76
N GLY A 37 -5.75 0.88 -3.65
CA GLY A 37 -4.66 -0.10 -3.62
C GLY A 37 -4.09 -0.40 -5.00
N SER A 38 -2.91 -0.98 -4.98
CA SER A 38 -2.22 -1.48 -6.19
C SER A 38 -1.64 -2.85 -5.92
N ILE A 39 -1.86 -3.76 -6.85
CA ILE A 39 -1.20 -5.08 -6.88
C ILE A 39 -0.31 -5.10 -8.10
N SER A 40 0.98 -5.28 -7.89
CA SER A 40 1.98 -5.27 -8.95
C SER A 40 3.15 -6.18 -8.60
N GLY A 41 4.18 -6.11 -9.38
CA GLY A 41 5.41 -6.80 -9.10
C GLY A 41 6.44 -6.60 -10.20
N HIS A 42 7.61 -7.15 -9.96
CA HIS A 42 8.72 -7.02 -10.90
C HIS A 42 9.72 -8.16 -10.72
N TRP A 43 10.51 -8.37 -11.75
CA TRP A 43 11.71 -9.16 -11.65
C TRP A 43 12.82 -8.28 -11.08
N PRO A 44 13.56 -8.74 -10.05
CA PRO A 44 14.66 -7.94 -9.52
C PRO A 44 15.80 -7.90 -10.53
N TYR A 45 16.35 -6.71 -10.73
CA TYR A 45 17.49 -6.47 -11.62
C TYR A 45 18.61 -5.81 -10.83
N ARG A 46 19.84 -6.16 -11.16
CA ARG A 46 21.05 -5.53 -10.66
C ARG A 46 21.94 -5.19 -11.84
N ASN A 47 22.29 -3.92 -12.00
CA ASN A 47 23.08 -3.43 -13.14
C ASN A 47 22.50 -3.85 -14.51
N GLY A 48 21.17 -3.79 -14.66
CA GLY A 48 20.48 -4.17 -15.89
C GLY A 48 20.33 -5.66 -16.13
N VAL A 49 20.85 -6.50 -15.23
CA VAL A 49 20.78 -7.97 -15.33
C VAL A 49 19.81 -8.52 -14.29
N LYS A 50 18.98 -9.46 -14.71
CA LYS A 50 18.09 -10.20 -13.83
C LYS A 50 18.89 -11.04 -12.83
N VAL A 51 18.92 -10.62 -11.56
CA VAL A 51 19.78 -11.21 -10.52
C VAL A 51 19.12 -12.38 -9.83
N ASN A 52 17.80 -12.38 -9.71
CA ASN A 52 17.04 -13.41 -9.03
C ASN A 52 15.93 -13.92 -9.93
N ARG A 53 15.69 -15.23 -9.87
CA ARG A 53 14.59 -15.87 -10.60
C ARG A 53 13.24 -15.72 -9.91
N ALA A 54 13.21 -15.23 -8.67
CA ALA A 54 12.00 -15.05 -7.91
C ALA A 54 11.36 -13.68 -8.19
N TRP A 55 10.17 -13.68 -8.74
CA TRP A 55 9.38 -12.48 -8.99
C TRP A 55 8.95 -11.83 -7.67
N VAL A 56 9.10 -10.52 -7.56
CA VAL A 56 8.75 -9.76 -6.37
C VAL A 56 7.31 -9.29 -6.48
N LEU A 57 6.43 -9.91 -5.70
CA LEU A 57 5.05 -9.45 -5.52
C LEU A 57 5.05 -8.19 -4.65
N GLN A 58 4.30 -7.19 -5.04
CA GLN A 58 4.19 -5.94 -4.31
C GLN A 58 2.75 -5.48 -4.23
N ILE A 59 2.34 -5.07 -3.05
CA ILE A 59 1.10 -4.32 -2.85
C ILE A 59 1.40 -2.99 -2.22
N SER A 60 0.58 -2.01 -2.52
CA SER A 60 0.73 -0.67 -1.94
C SER A 60 -0.60 0.05 -1.87
N VAL A 61 -0.70 0.95 -0.92
CA VAL A 61 -1.76 1.95 -0.83
C VAL A 61 -1.09 3.30 -0.69
N GLU A 62 -1.41 4.24 -1.57
CA GLU A 62 -0.87 5.59 -1.55
C GLU A 62 -2.02 6.59 -1.55
N MET A 63 -2.04 7.45 -0.55
CA MET A 63 -3.12 8.42 -0.33
C MET A 63 -2.56 9.71 0.25
N SER A 64 -3.31 10.79 0.08
CA SER A 64 -3.05 12.04 0.81
C SER A 64 -3.54 11.99 2.27
N ASP A 65 -4.41 11.05 2.60
CA ASP A 65 -4.88 10.82 3.95
C ASP A 65 -3.94 9.88 4.71
N GLU A 66 -3.16 10.46 5.62
CA GLU A 66 -2.21 9.74 6.46
C GLU A 66 -2.88 8.68 7.33
N ASP A 67 -4.02 9.00 7.91
CA ASP A 67 -4.69 8.15 8.89
C ASP A 67 -5.16 6.84 8.27
N SER A 68 -5.68 6.88 7.05
CA SER A 68 -6.10 5.67 6.32
C SER A 68 -4.92 4.74 6.02
N VAL A 69 -3.78 5.32 5.65
CA VAL A 69 -2.55 4.54 5.37
C VAL A 69 -1.98 3.92 6.65
N LEU A 70 -1.98 4.67 7.75
CA LEU A 70 -1.51 4.17 9.05
C LEU A 70 -2.31 2.96 9.54
N LYS A 71 -3.59 2.91 9.25
CA LYS A 71 -4.46 1.79 9.64
C LYS A 71 -4.01 0.46 9.03
N PHE A 72 -3.47 0.46 7.82
CA PHE A 72 -2.89 -0.74 7.20
C PHE A 72 -1.70 -1.28 7.99
N LYS A 73 -0.78 -0.41 8.34
CA LYS A 73 0.40 -0.80 9.14
C LYS A 73 -0.01 -1.28 10.52
N ASP A 74 -0.93 -0.59 11.16
CA ASP A 74 -1.38 -0.90 12.50
C ASP A 74 -2.12 -2.24 12.57
N PHE A 75 -3.01 -2.49 11.62
CA PHE A 75 -3.79 -3.72 11.58
C PHE A 75 -2.96 -4.94 11.16
N PHE A 76 -2.26 -4.87 10.05
CA PHE A 76 -1.50 -6.01 9.53
C PHE A 76 -0.16 -6.22 10.23
N LYS A 77 0.37 -5.21 10.88
CA LYS A 77 1.66 -5.23 11.62
C LYS A 77 2.84 -5.67 10.77
N LEU A 78 2.78 -5.35 9.49
CA LEU A 78 3.83 -5.65 8.52
C LEU A 78 3.89 -4.55 7.46
N GLY A 79 4.86 -4.63 6.56
CA GLY A 79 5.05 -3.64 5.53
C GLY A 79 5.82 -2.43 5.99
N SER A 80 5.98 -1.46 5.11
CA SER A 80 6.71 -0.22 5.36
C SER A 80 5.87 1.00 5.02
N LEU A 81 6.10 2.07 5.77
CA LEU A 81 5.48 3.36 5.56
C LEU A 81 6.49 4.31 4.94
N SER A 82 6.04 5.10 3.97
CA SER A 82 6.84 6.17 3.41
C SER A 82 5.97 7.39 3.12
N THR A 83 6.62 8.53 3.02
CA THR A 83 5.95 9.78 2.65
C THR A 83 6.78 10.46 1.57
N ARG A 84 6.10 11.04 0.61
CA ARG A 84 6.74 11.89 -0.38
C ARG A 84 5.94 13.15 -0.60
N LYS A 85 6.65 14.23 -0.85
CA LYS A 85 6.05 15.46 -1.35
C LYS A 85 5.90 15.31 -2.86
N ARG A 86 4.67 15.41 -3.35
CA ARG A 86 4.40 15.33 -4.78
C ARG A 86 5.06 16.53 -5.47
N LYS A 87 6.08 16.28 -6.26
CA LYS A 87 6.61 17.26 -7.20
C LYS A 87 5.77 17.19 -8.46
N ASP A 88 4.85 18.11 -8.61
CA ASP A 88 4.25 18.33 -9.91
C ASP A 88 5.14 19.31 -10.66
N SER A 89 6.04 18.79 -11.47
CA SER A 89 7.02 19.57 -12.25
C SER A 89 6.39 20.45 -13.32
N ASN A 90 5.10 20.29 -13.60
CA ASN A 90 4.36 21.00 -14.65
C ASN A 90 3.54 22.17 -14.13
N LEU A 91 3.45 22.38 -12.83
CA LEU A 91 2.72 23.49 -12.25
C LEU A 91 3.68 24.57 -11.81
N THR A 92 3.69 25.61 -12.62
CA THR A 92 4.06 27.00 -12.36
C THR A 92 5.06 27.30 -11.24
N THR A 93 6.04 28.09 -11.58
CA THR A 93 6.93 28.88 -10.72
C THR A 93 6.21 29.75 -9.66
N ASP A 94 4.90 29.65 -9.49
CA ASP A 94 4.14 30.45 -8.54
C ASP A 94 4.30 29.88 -7.12
N LYS A 95 4.79 30.71 -6.20
CA LYS A 95 4.98 30.36 -4.79
C LYS A 95 3.70 29.90 -4.08
N VAL A 96 2.54 30.35 -4.53
CA VAL A 96 1.24 29.97 -4.00
C VAL A 96 0.91 28.52 -4.36
N ALA A 97 1.34 28.03 -5.53
CA ALA A 97 1.14 26.65 -5.93
C ALA A 97 1.97 25.66 -5.10
N LYS A 98 3.10 26.09 -4.51
CA LYS A 98 3.95 25.23 -3.68
C LYS A 98 3.29 24.83 -2.35
N ASP A 99 2.38 25.63 -1.83
CA ASP A 99 1.64 25.33 -0.60
C ASP A 99 0.46 24.38 -0.85
N TYR A 100 0.06 24.19 -2.10
CA TYR A 100 -1.00 23.25 -2.48
C TYR A 100 -0.51 21.81 -2.72
N TYR A 101 0.80 21.54 -2.68
CA TYR A 101 1.32 20.19 -2.84
C TYR A 101 1.01 19.35 -1.61
N LYS A 102 -0.04 18.59 -1.71
CA LYS A 102 -0.37 17.60 -0.69
C LYS A 102 0.74 16.55 -0.66
N ARG A 103 1.22 16.32 0.56
CA ARG A 103 2.09 15.19 0.82
C ARG A 103 1.30 13.90 0.59
N THR A 104 1.89 12.92 -0.04
CA THR A 104 1.31 11.59 -0.15
C THR A 104 1.98 10.65 0.85
N TYR A 105 1.18 9.74 1.36
CA TYR A 105 1.59 8.72 2.31
C TYR A 105 1.38 7.37 1.66
N SER A 106 2.32 6.45 1.83
CA SER A 106 2.18 5.12 1.27
C SER A 106 2.53 4.04 2.28
N TRP A 107 1.78 2.97 2.22
CA TRP A 107 2.08 1.71 2.86
C TRP A 107 2.36 0.68 1.76
N ARG A 108 3.41 -0.11 1.95
CA ARG A 108 3.85 -1.08 0.96
C ARG A 108 4.25 -2.38 1.65
N ALA A 109 3.84 -3.48 1.06
CA ALA A 109 4.28 -4.82 1.45
C ALA A 109 4.76 -5.59 0.22
N THR A 110 5.70 -6.49 0.42
CA THR A 110 6.30 -7.25 -0.67
C THR A 110 6.36 -8.74 -0.35
N THR A 111 6.45 -9.56 -1.38
CA THR A 111 6.67 -11.01 -1.32
C THR A 111 5.69 -11.73 -0.39
N ALA A 112 6.18 -12.51 0.56
CA ALA A 112 5.33 -13.27 1.48
C ALA A 112 4.39 -12.40 2.32
N GLN A 113 4.83 -11.20 2.72
CA GLN A 113 3.99 -10.25 3.44
C GLN A 113 2.82 -9.76 2.56
N ALA A 114 3.10 -9.40 1.32
CA ALA A 114 2.07 -9.00 0.36
C ALA A 114 1.07 -10.14 0.11
N TYR A 115 1.57 -11.34 -0.09
CA TYR A 115 0.73 -12.51 -0.30
C TYR A 115 -0.18 -12.79 0.90
N SER A 116 0.35 -12.70 2.11
CA SER A 116 -0.42 -12.87 3.35
C SER A 116 -1.58 -11.88 3.46
N VAL A 117 -1.33 -10.61 3.17
CA VAL A 117 -2.39 -9.58 3.18
C VAL A 117 -3.43 -9.86 2.11
N LEU A 118 -3.00 -10.17 0.90
CA LEU A 118 -3.92 -10.46 -0.21
C LEU A 118 -4.84 -11.64 0.07
N LEU A 119 -4.33 -12.69 0.71
CA LEU A 119 -5.16 -13.82 1.13
C LEU A 119 -6.27 -13.40 2.08
N GLN A 120 -5.99 -12.47 2.97
CA GLN A 120 -6.96 -12.00 3.94
C GLN A 120 -8.03 -11.09 3.32
N ILE A 121 -7.64 -10.19 2.43
CA ILE A 121 -8.57 -9.22 1.83
C ILE A 121 -9.30 -9.74 0.58
N ARG A 122 -8.79 -10.80 -0.05
CA ARG A 122 -9.33 -11.37 -1.28
C ARG A 122 -10.85 -11.57 -1.28
N PRO A 123 -11.47 -12.12 -0.20
CA PRO A 123 -12.92 -12.35 -0.20
C PRO A 123 -13.77 -11.09 -0.36
N PHE A 124 -13.18 -9.92 -0.11
CA PHE A 124 -13.87 -8.63 -0.13
C PHE A 124 -13.51 -7.77 -1.34
N LEU A 125 -12.66 -8.27 -2.25
CA LEU A 125 -12.21 -7.54 -3.42
C LEU A 125 -13.18 -7.72 -4.58
N GLY A 126 -13.28 -6.67 -5.40
CA GLY A 126 -14.05 -6.69 -6.63
C GLY A 126 -13.35 -7.46 -7.76
N LYS A 127 -14.12 -7.70 -8.82
CA LYS A 127 -13.69 -8.53 -9.96
C LYS A 127 -12.37 -8.09 -10.59
N ARG A 128 -12.16 -6.77 -10.72
CA ARG A 128 -10.92 -6.21 -11.29
C ARG A 128 -9.71 -6.54 -10.43
N ARG A 129 -9.82 -6.36 -9.12
CA ARG A 129 -8.73 -6.66 -8.16
C ARG A 129 -8.44 -8.14 -8.05
N ILE A 130 -9.48 -8.97 -8.11
CA ILE A 130 -9.31 -10.43 -8.15
C ILE A 130 -8.53 -10.84 -9.41
N GLY A 131 -8.79 -10.22 -10.55
CA GLY A 131 -8.03 -10.45 -11.77
C GLY A 131 -6.54 -10.09 -11.62
N GLN A 132 -6.24 -8.95 -11.01
CA GLN A 132 -4.87 -8.55 -10.70
C GLN A 132 -4.21 -9.53 -9.71
N TYR A 133 -4.93 -9.90 -8.66
CA TYR A 133 -4.49 -10.90 -7.70
C TYR A 133 -4.09 -12.20 -8.39
N ASN A 134 -4.97 -12.74 -9.24
CA ASN A 134 -4.73 -14.01 -9.91
C ASN A 134 -3.46 -13.96 -10.78
N ARG A 135 -3.27 -12.91 -11.57
CA ARG A 135 -2.08 -12.75 -12.42
C ARG A 135 -0.80 -12.63 -11.60
N CYS A 136 -0.79 -11.75 -10.62
CA CYS A 136 0.40 -11.45 -9.84
C CYS A 136 0.77 -12.58 -8.88
N CYS A 137 -0.20 -13.21 -8.25
CA CYS A 137 0.07 -14.33 -7.35
C CYS A 137 0.47 -15.60 -8.11
N GLN A 138 0.00 -15.79 -9.32
CA GLN A 138 0.46 -16.88 -10.17
C GLN A 138 1.95 -16.73 -10.50
N LEU A 139 2.38 -15.53 -10.91
CA LEU A 139 3.81 -15.24 -11.15
C LEU A 139 4.64 -15.43 -9.89
N TYR A 140 4.14 -14.96 -8.76
CA TYR A 140 4.79 -15.12 -7.47
C TYR A 140 5.03 -16.60 -7.11
N LYS A 141 3.98 -17.42 -7.24
CA LYS A 141 4.07 -18.86 -6.95
C LYS A 141 4.97 -19.60 -7.91
N GLN A 142 4.81 -19.36 -9.21
CA GLN A 142 5.59 -20.05 -10.26
C GLN A 142 7.07 -19.75 -10.16
N SER A 143 7.44 -18.52 -9.81
CA SER A 143 8.85 -18.12 -9.68
C SER A 143 9.57 -18.77 -8.49
N ARG A 144 8.86 -19.43 -7.60
CA ARG A 144 9.41 -20.08 -6.39
C ARG A 144 9.36 -21.61 -6.43
N LEU A 145 8.95 -22.17 -7.52
CA LEU A 145 9.01 -23.61 -7.74
C LEU A 145 10.44 -24.09 -8.07
#